data_6a6844f26239ac76a71464ea8202837f
#
_entry.id   6a6844f26239ac76a71464ea8202837f
#
_cell.length_a   1.000
_cell.length_b   1.000
_cell.length_c   1.000
_cell.angle_alpha   90.00
_cell.angle_beta   90.00
_cell.angle_gamma   90.00
#
_symmetry.space_group_name_H-M   'P 1'
#
loop_
_entity.id
_entity.type
_entity.pdbx_description
1 polymer ?
#
loop_
_entity_poly.entity_id
_entity_poly.type
_entity_poly.pdbx_seq_one_letter_code
_entity_poly.pdbx_strand_id
1 'polypeptide(L)'
;VHGLTLSWKRFVTHQTVDFMRAEVEPLHRIAPHLPVTTNLMTLYEGLDPYRFAGVLDFASFDNYPGWGGADDEAEAAYAALNFDIVRNVLKRPFALMESTPSQVNWQEVCKLKKPGMHLLSSLHAVAHGADTVQYFQWRQSRGGWEKFHGAVVSHAGHEHTRTFRDVAE
;
A
#
# COMPACT_ATOMS: atom_id res chain seq x y z
N VAL A 1 -8.58 26.51 -18.43
CA VAL A 1 -7.92 26.07 -17.20
C VAL A 1 -8.00 24.54 -17.03
N HIS A 2 -9.19 23.93 -17.18
CA HIS A 2 -9.35 22.47 -17.00
C HIS A 2 -8.49 21.64 -17.98
N GLY A 3 -8.39 22.05 -19.26
CA GLY A 3 -7.55 21.37 -20.25
C GLY A 3 -6.07 21.37 -19.86
N LEU A 4 -5.56 22.49 -19.36
CA LEU A 4 -4.17 22.61 -18.92
C LEU A 4 -3.90 21.73 -17.69
N THR A 5 -4.81 21.73 -16.72
CA THR A 5 -4.72 20.85 -15.54
C THR A 5 -4.67 19.37 -15.95
N LEU A 6 -5.53 18.94 -16.86
CA LEU A 6 -5.53 17.58 -17.37
C LEU A 6 -4.23 17.24 -18.12
N SER A 7 -3.74 18.18 -18.95
CA SER A 7 -2.46 18.02 -19.65
C SER A 7 -1.29 17.91 -18.68
N TRP A 8 -1.30 18.68 -17.60
CA TRP A 8 -0.30 18.59 -16.55
C TRP A 8 -0.31 17.22 -15.85
N LYS A 9 -1.49 16.70 -15.45
CA LYS A 9 -1.61 15.36 -14.84
C LYS A 9 -1.11 14.26 -15.79
N ARG A 10 -1.43 14.35 -17.07
CA ARG A 10 -0.92 13.43 -18.10
C ARG A 10 0.60 13.52 -18.27
N PHE A 11 1.13 14.72 -18.24
CA PHE A 11 2.57 14.95 -18.30
C PHE A 11 3.28 14.34 -17.09
N VAL A 12 2.78 14.59 -15.87
CA VAL A 12 3.34 14.00 -14.63
C VAL A 12 3.32 12.48 -14.70
N THR A 13 2.18 11.88 -15.08
CA THR A 13 2.08 10.43 -15.27
C THR A 13 3.10 9.92 -16.28
N HIS A 14 3.22 10.58 -17.43
CA HIS A 14 4.16 10.18 -18.48
C HIS A 14 5.62 10.22 -17.99
N GLN A 15 6.01 11.32 -17.34
CA GLN A 15 7.36 11.46 -16.79
C GLN A 15 7.67 10.40 -15.72
N THR A 16 6.71 10.08 -14.85
CA THR A 16 6.88 9.06 -13.83
C THR A 16 7.03 7.66 -14.45
N VAL A 17 6.22 7.34 -15.45
CA VAL A 17 6.33 6.06 -16.18
C VAL A 17 7.65 5.95 -16.93
N ASP A 18 8.14 7.02 -17.57
CA ASP A 18 9.41 7.01 -18.27
C ASP A 18 10.59 6.87 -17.30
N PHE A 19 10.52 7.54 -16.15
CA PHE A 19 11.50 7.37 -15.07
C PHE A 19 11.53 5.91 -14.60
N MET A 20 10.36 5.33 -14.30
CA MET A 20 10.24 3.93 -13.90
C MET A 20 10.82 2.98 -14.96
N ARG A 21 10.53 3.21 -16.24
CA ARG A 21 11.08 2.41 -17.34
C ARG A 21 12.60 2.44 -17.37
N ALA A 22 13.19 3.62 -17.17
CA ALA A 22 14.64 3.79 -17.14
C ALA A 22 15.30 3.04 -15.97
N GLU A 23 14.60 2.86 -14.86
CA GLU A 23 15.08 2.07 -13.71
C GLU A 23 14.86 0.57 -13.91
N VAL A 24 13.75 0.16 -14.51
CA VAL A 24 13.39 -1.27 -14.72
C VAL A 24 14.26 -1.92 -15.81
N GLU A 25 14.57 -1.20 -16.88
CA GLU A 25 15.34 -1.73 -18.01
C GLU A 25 16.68 -2.36 -17.60
N PRO A 26 17.56 -1.69 -16.82
CA PRO A 26 18.80 -2.31 -16.35
C PRO A 26 18.56 -3.48 -15.41
N LEU A 27 17.50 -3.47 -14.59
CA LEU A 27 17.16 -4.59 -13.70
C LEU A 27 16.81 -5.83 -14.52
N HIS A 28 15.91 -5.72 -15.49
CA HIS A 28 15.55 -6.83 -16.38
C HIS A 28 16.74 -7.34 -17.21
N ARG A 29 17.67 -6.46 -17.62
CA ARG A 29 18.88 -6.87 -18.34
C ARG A 29 19.85 -7.66 -17.46
N ILE A 30 19.99 -7.29 -16.17
CA ILE A 30 20.95 -7.91 -15.24
C ILE A 30 20.35 -9.14 -14.57
N ALA A 31 19.07 -9.08 -14.19
CA ALA A 31 18.38 -10.12 -13.45
C ALA A 31 16.98 -10.41 -14.05
N PRO A 32 16.90 -10.92 -15.29
CA PRO A 32 15.63 -11.09 -16.00
C PRO A 32 14.64 -12.07 -15.36
N HIS A 33 15.11 -12.84 -14.39
CA HIS A 33 14.29 -13.81 -13.64
C HIS A 33 13.62 -13.20 -12.39
N LEU A 34 13.99 -11.97 -12.01
CA LEU A 34 13.41 -11.27 -10.87
C LEU A 34 12.30 -10.32 -11.33
N PRO A 35 11.07 -10.47 -10.83
CA PRO A 35 10.00 -9.54 -11.16
C PRO A 35 10.23 -8.18 -10.50
N VAL A 36 9.89 -7.12 -11.22
CA VAL A 36 10.05 -5.73 -10.78
C VAL A 36 8.70 -5.07 -10.62
N THR A 37 8.51 -4.39 -9.52
CA THR A 37 7.32 -3.58 -9.23
C THR A 37 7.69 -2.28 -8.54
N THR A 38 6.71 -1.42 -8.37
CA THR A 38 6.77 -0.26 -7.47
C THR A 38 5.43 -0.14 -6.76
N ASN A 39 5.46 0.30 -5.50
CA ASN A 39 4.23 0.57 -4.77
C ASN A 39 3.55 1.83 -5.34
N LEU A 40 2.37 1.62 -5.91
CA LEU A 40 1.50 2.71 -6.31
C LEU A 40 0.84 3.28 -5.05
N MET A 41 0.65 4.59 -5.02
CA MET A 41 -0.22 5.22 -4.02
C MET A 41 -1.66 4.84 -4.34
N THR A 42 -2.52 4.81 -3.34
CA THR A 42 -3.97 4.72 -3.55
C THR A 42 -4.41 5.76 -4.60
N LEU A 43 -5.67 5.91 -4.90
CA LEU A 43 -6.18 6.81 -5.95
C LEU A 43 -5.56 8.23 -5.85
N TYR A 44 -4.36 8.38 -6.36
CA TYR A 44 -3.66 9.66 -6.39
C TYR A 44 -4.03 10.43 -7.66
N GLU A 45 -4.61 11.60 -7.48
CA GLU A 45 -5.20 12.40 -8.55
C GLU A 45 -4.19 12.78 -9.67
N GLY A 46 -2.91 12.81 -9.37
CA GLY A 46 -1.83 13.18 -10.30
C GLY A 46 -1.31 12.03 -11.16
N LEU A 47 -1.66 10.77 -10.86
CA LEU A 47 -1.13 9.60 -11.56
C LEU A 47 -2.23 8.69 -12.07
N ASP A 48 -2.09 8.23 -13.31
CA ASP A 48 -2.94 7.21 -13.92
C ASP A 48 -2.26 5.83 -13.74
N PRO A 49 -2.74 4.96 -12.83
CA PRO A 49 -2.12 3.68 -12.54
C PRO A 49 -2.09 2.73 -13.75
N TYR A 50 -3.05 2.85 -14.68
CA TYR A 50 -3.10 2.00 -15.87
C TYR A 50 -1.94 2.24 -16.84
N ARG A 51 -1.28 3.40 -16.77
CA ARG A 51 -0.12 3.70 -17.59
C ARG A 51 1.15 2.95 -17.16
N PHE A 52 1.16 2.39 -15.97
CA PHE A 52 2.26 1.58 -15.46
C PHE A 52 2.18 0.11 -15.90
N ALA A 53 1.05 -0.34 -16.42
CA ALA A 53 0.84 -1.74 -16.82
C ALA A 53 1.84 -2.26 -17.86
N GLY A 54 2.46 -1.39 -18.67
CA GLY A 54 3.49 -1.77 -19.65
C GLY A 54 4.92 -1.76 -19.11
N VAL A 55 5.12 -1.51 -17.82
CA VAL A 55 6.44 -1.39 -17.19
C VAL A 55 6.60 -2.32 -16.00
N LEU A 56 5.53 -2.58 -15.26
CA LEU A 56 5.55 -3.42 -14.06
C LEU A 56 5.31 -4.89 -14.40
N ASP A 57 6.01 -5.79 -13.73
CA ASP A 57 5.78 -7.23 -13.81
C ASP A 57 4.55 -7.66 -13.00
N PHE A 58 4.28 -7.00 -11.88
CA PHE A 58 3.06 -7.15 -11.10
C PHE A 58 2.66 -5.82 -10.46
N ALA A 59 1.38 -5.66 -10.18
CA ALA A 59 0.88 -4.45 -9.52
C ALA A 59 1.08 -4.55 -8.01
N SER A 60 1.50 -3.47 -7.39
CA SER A 60 1.55 -3.34 -5.94
C SER A 60 1.17 -1.94 -5.50
N PHE A 61 0.69 -1.80 -4.28
CA PHE A 61 0.32 -0.50 -3.76
C PHE A 61 0.25 -0.48 -2.23
N ASP A 62 0.13 0.72 -1.67
CA ASP A 62 0.03 0.98 -0.25
C ASP A 62 -1.40 1.34 0.11
N ASN A 63 -1.94 0.73 1.18
CA ASN A 63 -3.28 1.03 1.63
C ASN A 63 -3.37 1.05 3.16
N TYR A 64 -3.82 2.19 3.69
CA TYR A 64 -3.95 2.46 5.11
C TYR A 64 -5.36 2.94 5.46
N PRO A 65 -6.38 2.06 5.43
CA PRO A 65 -7.74 2.43 5.79
C PRO A 65 -7.84 2.99 7.22
N GLY A 66 -8.69 3.99 7.42
CA GLY A 66 -8.88 4.69 8.68
C GLY A 66 -9.74 3.93 9.70
N TRP A 67 -9.49 2.65 9.91
CA TRP A 67 -10.27 1.79 10.80
C TRP A 67 -10.47 2.37 12.20
N GLY A 68 -11.69 2.20 12.72
CA GLY A 68 -12.08 2.73 14.02
C GLY A 68 -12.53 4.18 13.98
N GLY A 69 -12.79 4.71 12.79
CA GLY A 69 -13.44 5.98 12.56
C GLY A 69 -14.93 5.97 12.88
N ALA A 70 -15.67 6.87 12.27
CA ALA A 70 -17.12 6.96 12.43
C ALA A 70 -17.86 5.88 11.60
N ASP A 71 -17.27 5.40 10.52
CA ASP A 71 -17.88 4.51 9.53
C ASP A 71 -16.85 3.51 8.98
N ASP A 72 -16.71 2.36 9.66
CA ASP A 72 -15.83 1.28 9.22
C ASP A 72 -16.32 0.62 7.91
N GLU A 73 -17.63 0.70 7.58
CA GLU A 73 -18.19 0.14 6.33
C GLU A 73 -17.76 1.00 5.12
N ALA A 74 -17.82 2.31 5.26
CA ALA A 74 -17.34 3.22 4.21
C ALA A 74 -15.83 3.04 3.98
N GLU A 75 -15.04 2.88 5.05
CA GLU A 75 -13.61 2.58 4.95
C GLU A 75 -13.34 1.25 4.22
N ALA A 76 -14.12 0.21 4.54
CA ALA A 76 -14.03 -1.08 3.85
C ALA A 76 -14.40 -0.94 2.36
N ALA A 77 -15.46 -0.23 2.02
CA ALA A 77 -15.89 -0.01 0.64
C ALA A 77 -14.83 0.77 -0.16
N TYR A 78 -14.21 1.78 0.45
CA TYR A 78 -13.13 2.54 -0.19
C TYR A 78 -11.86 1.70 -0.38
N ALA A 79 -11.50 0.88 0.60
CA ALA A 79 -10.40 -0.06 0.48
C ALA A 79 -10.67 -1.08 -0.64
N ALA A 80 -11.89 -1.65 -0.72
CA ALA A 80 -12.31 -2.56 -1.77
C ALA A 80 -12.18 -1.93 -3.18
N LEU A 81 -12.63 -0.69 -3.34
CA LEU A 81 -12.47 0.05 -4.59
C LEU A 81 -10.99 0.16 -5.00
N ASN A 82 -10.10 0.48 -4.06
CA ASN A 82 -8.66 0.57 -4.34
C ASN A 82 -8.08 -0.79 -4.74
N PHE A 83 -8.43 -1.88 -4.04
CA PHE A 83 -8.00 -3.24 -4.37
C PHE A 83 -8.44 -3.64 -5.78
N ASP A 84 -9.70 -3.41 -6.12
CA ASP A 84 -10.25 -3.76 -7.43
C ASP A 84 -9.59 -2.96 -8.56
N ILE A 85 -9.29 -1.68 -8.36
CA ILE A 85 -8.57 -0.85 -9.33
C ILE A 85 -7.16 -1.40 -9.54
N VAL A 86 -6.39 -1.64 -8.48
CA VAL A 86 -5.01 -2.11 -8.59
C VAL A 86 -4.95 -3.50 -9.23
N ARG A 87 -5.83 -4.41 -8.81
CA ARG A 87 -5.99 -5.72 -9.47
C ARG A 87 -6.25 -5.59 -10.97
N ASN A 88 -7.06 -4.60 -11.37
CA ASN A 88 -7.42 -4.40 -12.76
C ASN A 88 -6.32 -3.73 -13.60
N VAL A 89 -5.30 -3.12 -13.01
CA VAL A 89 -4.15 -2.54 -13.74
C VAL A 89 -3.49 -3.60 -14.63
N LEU A 90 -3.23 -4.77 -14.10
CA LEU A 90 -2.63 -5.90 -14.83
C LEU A 90 -3.58 -7.10 -15.00
N LYS A 91 -4.82 -7.02 -14.52
CA LYS A 91 -5.85 -8.09 -14.57
C LYS A 91 -5.37 -9.41 -13.97
N ARG A 92 -4.61 -9.35 -12.89
CA ARG A 92 -4.07 -10.49 -12.14
C ARG A 92 -3.88 -10.14 -10.66
N PRO A 93 -3.54 -11.09 -9.78
CA PRO A 93 -3.26 -10.80 -8.37
C PRO A 93 -2.26 -9.67 -8.20
N PHE A 94 -2.38 -8.93 -7.11
CA PHE A 94 -1.52 -7.80 -6.75
C PHE A 94 -0.88 -8.01 -5.38
N ALA A 95 0.15 -7.23 -5.08
CA ALA A 95 0.73 -7.19 -3.73
C ALA A 95 0.22 -5.95 -2.98
N LEU A 96 -0.36 -6.14 -1.80
CA LEU A 96 -0.51 -5.07 -0.84
C LEU A 96 0.87 -4.85 -0.20
N MET A 97 1.62 -3.87 -0.76
CA MET A 97 3.04 -3.66 -0.44
C MET A 97 3.23 -3.02 0.93
N GLU A 98 2.31 -2.14 1.31
CA GLU A 98 2.30 -1.52 2.62
C GLU A 98 0.90 -1.51 3.23
N SER A 99 0.83 -1.90 4.49
CA SER A 99 -0.30 -1.69 5.40
C SER A 99 0.23 -1.59 6.83
N THR A 100 -0.58 -1.11 7.77
CA THR A 100 -0.11 -1.07 9.16
C THR A 100 -0.59 -2.28 9.95
N PRO A 101 0.25 -2.87 10.82
CA PRO A 101 -0.22 -3.88 11.75
C PRO A 101 -1.08 -3.30 12.88
N SER A 102 -0.97 -2.01 13.18
CA SER A 102 -1.73 -1.37 14.26
C SER A 102 -2.22 0.04 13.93
N GLN A 103 -1.38 1.07 14.05
CA GLN A 103 -1.73 2.47 13.77
C GLN A 103 -0.74 3.09 12.77
N VAL A 104 -1.18 4.15 12.13
CA VAL A 104 -0.30 5.09 11.41
C VAL A 104 0.12 6.24 12.33
N ASN A 105 1.04 7.11 11.88
CA ASN A 105 1.52 8.25 12.68
C ASN A 105 1.24 9.62 12.04
N TRP A 106 0.52 9.65 10.92
CA TRP A 106 0.31 10.85 10.10
C TRP A 106 -1.17 11.30 10.01
N GLN A 107 -2.08 10.59 10.69
CA GLN A 107 -3.46 11.04 10.86
C GLN A 107 -3.59 12.01 12.04
N GLU A 108 -4.62 12.85 12.04
CA GLU A 108 -4.91 13.78 13.13
C GLU A 108 -5.08 13.06 14.46
N VAL A 109 -5.76 11.90 14.45
CA VAL A 109 -5.88 10.99 15.59
C VAL A 109 -5.46 9.59 15.15
N CYS A 110 -4.29 9.17 15.58
CA CYS A 110 -3.72 7.87 15.24
C CYS A 110 -4.28 6.79 16.18
N LYS A 111 -5.30 6.06 15.71
CA LYS A 111 -5.97 5.02 16.47
C LYS A 111 -5.35 3.66 16.23
N LEU A 112 -5.24 2.88 17.30
CA LEU A 112 -4.92 1.45 17.19
C LEU A 112 -6.07 0.70 16.52
N LYS A 113 -5.76 -0.27 15.67
CA LYS A 113 -6.76 -1.22 15.18
C LYS A 113 -7.44 -1.92 16.35
N LYS A 114 -8.76 -2.06 16.29
CA LYS A 114 -9.55 -2.86 17.23
C LYS A 114 -9.09 -4.34 17.19
N PRO A 115 -9.28 -5.12 18.26
CA PRO A 115 -9.08 -6.58 18.20
C PRO A 115 -9.81 -7.21 17.01
N GLY A 116 -9.15 -8.11 16.29
CA GLY A 116 -9.67 -8.76 15.07
C GLY A 116 -9.59 -7.90 13.79
N MET A 117 -9.43 -6.59 13.89
CA MET A 117 -9.41 -5.71 12.71
C MET A 117 -8.16 -5.93 11.85
N HIS A 118 -7.04 -6.35 12.44
CA HIS A 118 -5.83 -6.68 11.70
C HIS A 118 -6.08 -7.85 10.74
N LEU A 119 -6.62 -8.95 11.25
CA LEU A 119 -6.97 -10.13 10.47
C LEU A 119 -8.03 -9.78 9.41
N LEU A 120 -9.11 -9.10 9.81
CA LEU A 120 -10.18 -8.70 8.89
C LEU A 120 -9.65 -7.86 7.73
N SER A 121 -8.81 -6.85 7.99
CA SER A 121 -8.27 -5.99 6.94
C SER A 121 -7.32 -6.73 6.01
N SER A 122 -6.55 -7.69 6.50
CA SER A 122 -5.67 -8.52 5.69
C SER A 122 -6.45 -9.50 4.81
N LEU A 123 -7.44 -10.19 5.38
CA LEU A 123 -8.32 -11.09 4.61
C LEU A 123 -9.19 -10.34 3.61
N HIS A 124 -9.57 -9.10 3.89
CA HIS A 124 -10.28 -8.23 2.96
C HIS A 124 -9.44 -7.99 1.69
N ALA A 125 -8.15 -7.67 1.84
CA ALA A 125 -7.25 -7.53 0.69
C ALA A 125 -7.13 -8.84 -0.11
N VAL A 126 -6.98 -9.98 0.57
CA VAL A 126 -6.93 -11.31 -0.07
C VAL A 126 -8.24 -11.64 -0.80
N ALA A 127 -9.40 -11.34 -0.22
CA ALA A 127 -10.71 -11.54 -0.85
C ALA A 127 -10.88 -10.74 -2.14
N HIS A 128 -10.22 -9.58 -2.26
CA HIS A 128 -10.15 -8.75 -3.46
C HIS A 128 -9.00 -9.11 -4.41
N GLY A 129 -8.22 -10.16 -4.08
CA GLY A 129 -7.21 -10.74 -4.96
C GLY A 129 -5.77 -10.30 -4.68
N ALA A 130 -5.48 -9.84 -3.47
CA ALA A 130 -4.09 -9.70 -3.05
C ALA A 130 -3.42 -11.08 -2.91
N ASP A 131 -2.24 -11.22 -3.48
CA ASP A 131 -1.38 -12.40 -3.36
C ASP A 131 -0.50 -12.33 -2.11
N THR A 132 -0.15 -11.12 -1.71
CA THR A 132 0.62 -10.84 -0.48
C THR A 132 0.05 -9.64 0.26
N VAL A 133 0.18 -9.67 1.59
CA VAL A 133 -0.09 -8.54 2.48
C VAL A 133 1.15 -8.27 3.30
N GLN A 134 1.76 -7.11 3.09
CA GLN A 134 2.99 -6.71 3.78
C GLN A 134 2.70 -5.58 4.77
N TYR A 135 3.49 -5.53 5.84
CA TYR A 135 3.27 -4.57 6.91
C TYR A 135 4.43 -3.61 7.07
N PHE A 136 4.16 -2.36 7.05
CA PHE A 136 5.03 -1.32 7.52
C PHE A 136 4.68 -1.03 8.99
N GLN A 137 5.53 -1.48 9.97
CA GLN A 137 6.86 -2.05 9.75
C GLN A 137 7.12 -3.23 10.72
N TRP A 138 8.21 -3.94 10.53
CA TRP A 138 8.57 -5.04 11.43
C TRP A 138 8.86 -4.54 12.84
N ARG A 139 9.76 -3.58 12.99
CA ARG A 139 10.15 -3.02 14.30
C ARG A 139 9.97 -1.51 14.34
N GLN A 140 9.30 -1.03 15.37
CA GLN A 140 9.01 0.39 15.55
C GLN A 140 10.32 1.20 15.70
N SER A 141 10.44 2.24 14.87
CA SER A 141 11.62 3.12 14.83
C SER A 141 11.82 3.86 16.15
N ARG A 142 13.07 4.02 16.59
CA ARG A 142 13.41 4.74 17.82
C ARG A 142 13.45 6.26 17.65
N GLY A 143 13.56 6.73 16.40
CA GLY A 143 13.64 8.15 16.05
C GLY A 143 13.19 8.41 14.63
N GLY A 144 13.25 9.65 14.18
CA GLY A 144 12.82 10.06 12.86
C GLY A 144 11.30 10.27 12.76
N TRP A 145 10.82 10.51 11.54
CA TRP A 145 9.42 10.83 11.26
C TRP A 145 8.48 9.66 11.53
N GLU A 146 8.93 8.43 11.33
CA GLU A 146 8.16 7.20 11.49
C GLU A 146 8.21 6.60 12.91
N LYS A 147 8.76 7.33 13.87
CA LYS A 147 8.95 6.88 15.25
C LYS A 147 7.68 6.35 15.93
N PHE A 148 6.53 6.93 15.61
CA PHE A 148 5.24 6.55 16.19
C PHE A 148 4.37 5.71 15.25
N HIS A 149 4.85 5.37 14.07
CA HIS A 149 4.15 4.45 13.19
C HIS A 149 4.08 3.06 13.85
N GLY A 150 2.96 2.36 13.65
CA GLY A 150 2.78 1.02 14.19
C GLY A 150 3.79 0.02 13.60
N ALA A 151 4.10 -1.00 14.38
CA ALA A 151 4.98 -2.07 13.97
C ALA A 151 4.56 -3.39 14.60
N VAL A 152 4.99 -4.51 14.02
CA VAL A 152 4.79 -5.84 14.61
C VAL A 152 5.45 -5.90 15.98
N VAL A 153 6.73 -5.50 16.04
CA VAL A 153 7.47 -5.34 17.31
C VAL A 153 7.45 -3.87 17.70
N SER A 154 6.63 -3.50 18.67
CA SER A 154 6.50 -2.13 19.18
C SER A 154 7.74 -1.69 19.98
N HIS A 155 7.74 -0.44 20.48
CA HIS A 155 8.78 0.05 21.42
C HIS A 155 8.93 -0.79 22.68
N ALA A 156 7.92 -1.60 23.05
CA ALA A 156 8.03 -2.56 24.14
C ALA A 156 9.13 -3.61 23.90
N GLY A 157 9.43 -3.90 22.62
CA GLY A 157 10.58 -4.72 22.23
C GLY A 157 10.44 -6.22 22.45
N HIS A 158 9.21 -6.72 22.62
CA HIS A 158 8.91 -8.14 22.85
C HIS A 158 7.62 -8.58 22.17
N GLU A 159 7.40 -9.89 22.11
CA GLU A 159 6.29 -10.56 21.42
C GLU A 159 4.96 -10.60 22.22
N HIS A 160 4.96 -10.16 23.48
CA HIS A 160 3.78 -10.27 24.36
C HIS A 160 2.74 -9.15 24.16
N THR A 161 2.94 -8.31 23.14
CA THR A 161 1.95 -7.27 22.79
C THR A 161 0.78 -7.86 22.03
N ARG A 162 -0.40 -7.21 22.10
CA ARG A 162 -1.56 -7.62 21.32
C ARG A 162 -1.24 -7.59 19.82
N THR A 163 -0.64 -6.51 19.32
CA THR A 163 -0.29 -6.37 17.90
C THR A 163 0.58 -7.52 17.40
N PHE A 164 1.59 -7.93 18.16
CA PHE A 164 2.43 -9.05 17.77
C PHE A 164 1.62 -10.36 17.67
N ARG A 165 0.74 -10.61 18.65
CA ARG A 165 -0.13 -11.80 18.62
C ARG A 165 -1.13 -11.77 17.48
N ASP A 166 -1.77 -10.62 17.23
CA ASP A 166 -2.72 -10.45 16.11
C ASP A 166 -2.06 -10.72 14.73
N VAL A 167 -0.74 -10.48 14.61
CA VAL A 167 0.00 -10.77 13.37
C VAL A 167 0.48 -12.22 13.30
N ALA A 168 0.71 -12.86 14.45
CA ALA A 168 1.19 -14.24 14.52
C ALA A 168 0.10 -15.30 14.31
N GLU A 169 -1.19 -14.92 14.44
CA GLU A 169 -2.35 -15.77 14.15
C GLU A 169 -2.56 -15.98 12.64
#